data_3c9d64aa4822fff9e382bacba7cf2bea
#
_entry.id   3c9d64aa4822fff9e382bacba7cf2bea
#
_cell.length_a   1.000
_cell.length_b   1.000
_cell.length_c   1.000
_cell.angle_alpha   90.00
_cell.angle_beta   90.00
_cell.angle_gamma   90.00
#
_symmetry.space_group_name_H-M   'P 1'
#
loop_
_entity.id
_entity.type
_entity.pdbx_description
1 polymer ?
#
loop_
_entity_poly.entity_id
_entity_poly.type
_entity_poly.pdbx_seq_one_letter_code
_entity_poly.pdbx_strand_id
1 'polypeptide(L)'
;DSAFRVAVEGAEDNFEAGYEDAKILSADDVAVVISASGNPKYLLGVLKRADDINCKTIAITCNSKGKIADEAGLVICAEVGPEVIAGSSRLKAGTAQKMILNMLSTGSMIKIGKTYENFMIDLKATNEKLKDRAIRIVAQIAQTSHSDALSTLLKCDWEIKTAIVSTTMKLDVEQARLELKKHGGVLRKLLNIYEVSR
;
A
#
# COMPACT_ATOMS: atom_id res chain seq x y z
N ASP A 1 1.74 -17.30 -17.97
CA ASP A 1 2.94 -18.11 -17.62
C ASP A 1 4.08 -18.02 -18.64
N SER A 2 3.79 -17.82 -19.95
CA SER A 2 4.81 -17.71 -21.01
C SER A 2 5.70 -16.47 -20.86
N ALA A 3 5.14 -15.34 -20.41
CA ALA A 3 5.86 -14.06 -20.26
C ALA A 3 7.04 -14.11 -19.27
N PHE A 4 7.08 -15.07 -18.34
CA PHE A 4 8.20 -15.31 -17.45
C PHE A 4 9.44 -15.84 -18.16
N ARG A 5 9.29 -16.44 -19.34
CA ARG A 5 10.36 -17.12 -20.07
C ARG A 5 10.68 -16.47 -21.42
N VAL A 6 9.69 -15.87 -22.04
CA VAL A 6 9.81 -15.27 -23.37
C VAL A 6 9.04 -13.95 -23.38
N ALA A 7 9.64 -12.89 -23.92
CA ALA A 7 8.95 -11.61 -24.08
C ALA A 7 7.71 -11.78 -24.99
N VAL A 8 6.59 -11.20 -24.59
CA VAL A 8 5.39 -11.17 -25.44
C VAL A 8 5.40 -9.84 -26.19
N GLU A 9 5.99 -9.87 -27.37
CA GLU A 9 6.10 -8.69 -28.23
C GLU A 9 4.72 -8.14 -28.62
N GLY A 10 4.59 -6.80 -28.68
CA GLY A 10 3.37 -6.12 -29.11
C GLY A 10 2.19 -6.15 -28.12
N ALA A 11 2.34 -6.76 -26.94
CA ALA A 11 1.28 -6.78 -25.94
C ALA A 11 0.88 -5.37 -25.48
N GLU A 12 1.84 -4.44 -25.40
CA GLU A 12 1.61 -3.06 -25.00
C GLU A 12 0.82 -2.23 -26.03
N ASP A 13 0.75 -2.68 -27.30
CA ASP A 13 0.05 -2.02 -28.39
C ASP A 13 -1.42 -2.46 -28.54
N ASN A 14 -1.86 -3.44 -27.77
CA ASN A 14 -3.19 -4.01 -27.88
C ASN A 14 -4.18 -3.29 -26.95
N PHE A 15 -4.94 -2.35 -27.50
CA PHE A 15 -5.96 -1.58 -26.78
C PHE A 15 -7.09 -2.50 -26.26
N GLU A 16 -7.60 -3.39 -27.11
CA GLU A 16 -8.71 -4.30 -26.80
C GLU A 16 -8.35 -5.23 -25.63
N ALA A 17 -7.12 -5.75 -25.60
CA ALA A 17 -6.65 -6.56 -24.47
C ALA A 17 -6.65 -5.78 -23.17
N GLY A 18 -6.19 -4.51 -23.18
CA GLY A 18 -6.24 -3.66 -22.00
C GLY A 18 -7.64 -3.39 -21.49
N TYR A 19 -8.59 -3.15 -22.41
CA TYR A 19 -10.00 -2.97 -22.08
C TYR A 19 -10.63 -4.24 -21.49
N GLU A 20 -10.36 -5.41 -22.07
CA GLU A 20 -10.87 -6.71 -21.61
C GLU A 20 -10.29 -7.07 -20.23
N ASP A 21 -8.97 -6.96 -20.04
CA ASP A 21 -8.33 -7.28 -18.76
C ASP A 21 -8.83 -6.38 -17.62
N ALA A 22 -9.22 -5.14 -17.95
CA ALA A 22 -9.78 -4.19 -16.99
C ALA A 22 -11.25 -4.45 -16.63
N LYS A 23 -11.91 -5.46 -17.18
CA LYS A 23 -13.30 -5.85 -16.81
C LYS A 23 -13.43 -6.33 -15.36
N ILE A 24 -12.32 -6.68 -14.73
CA ILE A 24 -12.26 -7.00 -13.30
C ILE A 24 -12.56 -5.79 -12.40
N LEU A 25 -12.39 -4.56 -12.91
CA LEU A 25 -12.58 -3.33 -12.15
C LEU A 25 -14.07 -3.05 -11.89
N SER A 26 -14.32 -2.43 -10.73
CA SER A 26 -15.60 -1.85 -10.31
C SER A 26 -15.47 -0.34 -10.10
N ALA A 27 -16.58 0.37 -9.91
CA ALA A 27 -16.59 1.80 -9.59
C ALA A 27 -15.92 2.15 -8.24
N ASP A 28 -15.82 1.18 -7.32
CA ASP A 28 -15.20 1.35 -6.01
C ASP A 28 -13.67 1.17 -6.02
N ASP A 29 -13.11 0.76 -7.16
CA ASP A 29 -11.67 0.55 -7.34
C ASP A 29 -10.94 1.83 -7.75
N VAL A 30 -9.61 1.74 -7.78
CA VAL A 30 -8.73 2.76 -8.36
C VAL A 30 -7.77 2.05 -9.32
N ALA A 31 -7.87 2.36 -10.62
CA ALA A 31 -6.92 1.86 -11.61
C ALA A 31 -5.65 2.72 -11.61
N VAL A 32 -4.49 2.11 -11.37
CA VAL A 32 -3.19 2.77 -11.44
C VAL A 32 -2.45 2.29 -12.68
N VAL A 33 -2.35 3.13 -13.72
CA VAL A 33 -1.62 2.82 -14.96
C VAL A 33 -0.21 3.39 -14.89
N ILE A 34 0.79 2.60 -15.31
CA ILE A 34 2.21 2.92 -15.14
C ILE A 34 2.94 2.78 -16.47
N SER A 35 3.52 3.86 -16.95
CA SER A 35 4.35 3.84 -18.16
C SER A 35 5.35 5.00 -18.17
N ALA A 36 6.61 4.72 -18.45
CA ALA A 36 7.63 5.75 -18.59
C ALA A 36 7.33 6.69 -19.77
N SER A 37 6.96 6.14 -20.93
CA SER A 37 6.63 6.91 -22.15
C SER A 37 5.23 7.53 -22.11
N GLY A 38 4.31 6.89 -21.39
CA GLY A 38 2.92 7.33 -21.32
C GLY A 38 2.07 7.01 -22.56
N ASN A 39 2.53 6.17 -23.49
CA ASN A 39 1.86 5.95 -24.78
C ASN A 39 1.36 4.53 -25.10
N PRO A 40 1.58 3.46 -24.27
CA PRO A 40 1.08 2.15 -24.61
C PRO A 40 -0.45 2.13 -24.80
N LYS A 41 -0.91 1.59 -25.93
CA LYS A 41 -2.35 1.48 -26.25
C LYS A 41 -3.11 0.60 -25.26
N TYR A 42 -2.47 -0.44 -24.76
CA TYR A 42 -3.03 -1.29 -23.70
C TYR A 42 -3.53 -0.47 -22.51
N LEU A 43 -2.73 0.50 -22.03
CA LEU A 43 -3.11 1.34 -20.91
C LEU A 43 -4.27 2.30 -21.25
N LEU A 44 -4.35 2.76 -22.49
CA LEU A 44 -5.52 3.54 -22.95
C LEU A 44 -6.79 2.70 -22.94
N GLY A 45 -6.71 1.41 -23.27
CA GLY A 45 -7.82 0.46 -23.13
C GLY A 45 -8.28 0.32 -21.67
N VAL A 46 -7.32 0.20 -20.73
CA VAL A 46 -7.60 0.16 -19.28
C VAL A 46 -8.29 1.44 -18.82
N LEU A 47 -7.77 2.61 -19.22
CA LEU A 47 -8.36 3.92 -18.86
C LEU A 47 -9.76 4.08 -19.43
N LYS A 48 -9.99 3.67 -20.69
CA LYS A 48 -11.32 3.71 -21.32
C LYS A 48 -12.32 2.85 -20.55
N ARG A 49 -11.94 1.62 -20.16
CA ARG A 49 -12.82 0.76 -19.35
C ARG A 49 -13.10 1.38 -17.98
N ALA A 50 -12.10 1.96 -17.33
CA ALA A 50 -12.26 2.63 -16.05
C ALA A 50 -13.24 3.81 -16.14
N ASP A 51 -13.15 4.61 -17.20
CA ASP A 51 -14.06 5.73 -17.49
C ASP A 51 -15.50 5.25 -17.68
N ASP A 52 -15.71 4.19 -18.49
CA ASP A 52 -17.05 3.63 -18.77
C ASP A 52 -17.81 3.18 -17.51
N ILE A 53 -17.08 2.85 -16.43
CA ILE A 53 -17.67 2.40 -15.16
C ILE A 53 -17.49 3.42 -14.01
N ASN A 54 -17.03 4.63 -14.29
CA ASN A 54 -16.71 5.66 -13.31
C ASN A 54 -15.70 5.20 -12.23
N CYS A 55 -14.76 4.32 -12.58
CA CYS A 55 -13.64 3.94 -11.72
C CYS A 55 -12.59 5.07 -11.72
N LYS A 56 -12.06 5.41 -10.55
CA LYS A 56 -11.01 6.42 -10.45
C LYS A 56 -9.70 5.94 -11.06
N THR A 57 -8.97 6.86 -11.71
CA THR A 57 -7.72 6.51 -12.40
C THR A 57 -6.55 7.37 -11.94
N ILE A 58 -5.37 6.76 -11.87
CA ILE A 58 -4.09 7.42 -11.62
C ILE A 58 -3.11 7.00 -12.68
N ALA A 59 -2.49 7.94 -13.39
CA ALA A 59 -1.37 7.67 -14.28
C ALA A 59 -0.04 8.00 -13.58
N ILE A 60 0.90 7.06 -13.62
CA ILE A 60 2.29 7.28 -13.20
C ILE A 60 3.16 7.25 -14.44
N THR A 61 3.76 8.38 -14.80
CA THR A 61 4.53 8.51 -16.03
C THR A 61 5.81 9.32 -15.84
N CYS A 62 6.73 9.23 -16.79
CA CYS A 62 7.91 10.10 -16.88
C CYS A 62 7.80 11.08 -18.05
N ASN A 63 6.63 11.17 -18.69
CA ASN A 63 6.35 12.03 -19.82
C ASN A 63 5.01 12.73 -19.62
N SER A 64 5.05 14.03 -19.32
CA SER A 64 3.85 14.85 -19.10
C SER A 64 2.98 15.02 -20.34
N LYS A 65 3.53 14.72 -21.54
CA LYS A 65 2.82 14.75 -22.83
C LYS A 65 2.40 13.38 -23.33
N GLY A 66 2.52 12.35 -22.49
CA GLY A 66 2.06 11.01 -22.83
C GLY A 66 0.54 10.90 -22.79
N LYS A 67 -0.07 10.14 -23.70
CA LYS A 67 -1.54 10.00 -23.82
C LYS A 67 -2.23 9.58 -22.53
N ILE A 68 -1.60 8.74 -21.69
CA ILE A 68 -2.19 8.36 -20.42
C ILE A 68 -2.30 9.53 -19.44
N ALA A 69 -1.51 10.60 -19.62
CA ALA A 69 -1.61 11.80 -18.80
C ALA A 69 -2.83 12.65 -19.18
N ASP A 70 -3.25 12.60 -20.45
CA ASP A 70 -4.43 13.32 -20.91
C ASP A 70 -5.74 12.62 -20.49
N GLU A 71 -5.72 11.29 -20.40
CA GLU A 71 -6.90 10.43 -20.17
C GLU A 71 -7.14 10.08 -18.69
N ALA A 72 -6.13 10.16 -17.82
CA ALA A 72 -6.27 9.77 -16.42
C ALA A 72 -6.84 10.90 -15.55
N GLY A 73 -7.66 10.54 -14.55
CA GLY A 73 -8.24 11.50 -13.61
C GLY A 73 -7.22 12.18 -12.70
N LEU A 74 -6.08 11.52 -12.41
CA LEU A 74 -4.95 12.08 -11.67
C LEU A 74 -3.63 11.63 -12.30
N VAL A 75 -2.68 12.55 -12.41
CA VAL A 75 -1.37 12.28 -13.00
C VAL A 75 -0.25 12.53 -11.99
N ILE A 76 0.64 11.56 -11.85
CA ILE A 76 1.90 11.67 -11.12
C ILE A 76 3.02 11.56 -12.16
N CYS A 77 3.60 12.69 -12.55
CA CYS A 77 4.66 12.75 -13.54
C CYS A 77 6.01 13.03 -12.89
N ALA A 78 6.99 12.14 -13.12
CA ALA A 78 8.37 12.33 -12.72
C ALA A 78 9.24 12.45 -13.97
N GLU A 79 9.47 13.66 -14.45
CA GLU A 79 10.33 13.91 -15.62
C GLU A 79 11.79 13.72 -15.27
N VAL A 80 12.33 12.52 -15.54
CA VAL A 80 13.70 12.12 -15.18
C VAL A 80 14.74 12.50 -16.24
N GLY A 81 14.30 13.09 -17.37
CA GLY A 81 15.16 13.41 -18.50
C GLY A 81 15.69 12.15 -19.24
N PRO A 82 16.59 12.32 -20.19
CA PRO A 82 17.09 11.21 -21.02
C PRO A 82 17.87 10.19 -20.20
N GLU A 83 17.68 8.92 -20.52
CA GLU A 83 18.46 7.83 -19.90
C GLU A 83 19.91 7.82 -20.41
N VAL A 84 20.84 7.31 -19.58
CA VAL A 84 22.23 7.15 -19.98
C VAL A 84 22.40 6.20 -21.18
N ILE A 85 21.49 5.22 -21.28
CA ILE A 85 21.30 4.41 -22.50
C ILE A 85 19.96 4.80 -23.07
N ALA A 86 19.93 5.44 -24.23
CA ALA A 86 18.74 5.96 -24.85
C ALA A 86 17.62 4.91 -24.96
N GLY A 87 16.43 5.24 -24.48
CA GLY A 87 15.27 4.35 -24.50
C GLY A 87 15.22 3.27 -23.41
N SER A 88 16.28 3.08 -22.61
CA SER A 88 16.28 2.11 -21.51
C SER A 88 15.56 2.62 -20.26
N SER A 89 14.25 2.74 -20.33
CA SER A 89 13.39 3.30 -19.28
C SER A 89 13.39 2.52 -17.94
N ARG A 90 14.01 1.35 -17.90
CA ARG A 90 14.24 0.58 -16.66
C ARG A 90 15.22 1.25 -15.68
N LEU A 91 15.97 2.27 -16.09
CA LEU A 91 17.02 2.92 -15.31
C LEU A 91 16.42 4.03 -14.42
N LYS A 92 16.51 5.31 -14.81
CA LYS A 92 15.98 6.43 -14.01
C LYS A 92 14.47 6.39 -13.91
N ALA A 93 13.78 6.17 -15.01
CA ALA A 93 12.31 6.10 -15.03
C ALA A 93 11.80 4.98 -14.12
N GLY A 94 12.32 3.76 -14.26
CA GLY A 94 11.94 2.63 -13.41
C GLY A 94 12.25 2.88 -11.92
N THR A 95 13.36 3.56 -11.61
CA THR A 95 13.70 3.94 -10.23
C THR A 95 12.71 4.94 -9.67
N ALA A 96 12.36 5.99 -10.42
CA ALA A 96 11.38 6.98 -10.01
C ALA A 96 10.00 6.36 -9.79
N GLN A 97 9.54 5.51 -10.72
CA GLN A 97 8.27 4.79 -10.60
C GLN A 97 8.23 3.89 -9.37
N LYS A 98 9.29 3.13 -9.09
CA LYS A 98 9.41 2.34 -7.86
C LYS A 98 9.26 3.20 -6.60
N MET A 99 9.90 4.36 -6.56
CA MET A 99 9.79 5.27 -5.41
C MET A 99 8.36 5.80 -5.26
N ILE A 100 7.71 6.20 -6.34
CA ILE A 100 6.32 6.66 -6.33
C ILE A 100 5.38 5.55 -5.81
N LEU A 101 5.53 4.32 -6.31
CA LEU A 101 4.73 3.18 -5.86
C LEU A 101 4.92 2.88 -4.37
N ASN A 102 6.17 2.99 -3.87
CA ASN A 102 6.45 2.85 -2.44
C ASN A 102 5.79 3.96 -1.62
N MET A 103 5.78 5.21 -2.10
CA MET A 103 5.10 6.32 -1.44
C MET A 103 3.58 6.09 -1.39
N LEU A 104 2.97 5.68 -2.51
CA LEU A 104 1.53 5.40 -2.59
C LEU A 104 1.14 4.26 -1.65
N SER A 105 1.83 3.12 -1.72
CA SER A 105 1.52 1.96 -0.88
C SER A 105 1.76 2.25 0.60
N THR A 106 2.89 2.87 0.96
CA THR A 106 3.19 3.23 2.35
C THR A 106 2.20 4.27 2.88
N GLY A 107 1.91 5.32 2.11
CA GLY A 107 0.93 6.34 2.48
C GLY A 107 -0.48 5.76 2.69
N SER A 108 -0.89 4.84 1.83
CA SER A 108 -2.16 4.12 1.97
C SER A 108 -2.21 3.28 3.25
N MET A 109 -1.14 2.52 3.53
CA MET A 109 -1.05 1.70 4.75
C MET A 109 -1.06 2.57 6.02
N ILE A 110 -0.41 3.73 6.01
CA ILE A 110 -0.46 4.70 7.12
C ILE A 110 -1.89 5.19 7.32
N LYS A 111 -2.57 5.60 6.25
CA LYS A 111 -3.95 6.14 6.32
C LYS A 111 -4.97 5.13 6.84
N ILE A 112 -4.84 3.85 6.51
CA ILE A 112 -5.72 2.79 7.01
C ILE A 112 -5.29 2.23 8.38
N GLY A 113 -4.31 2.87 9.06
CA GLY A 113 -3.92 2.53 10.42
C GLY A 113 -3.11 1.24 10.56
N LYS A 114 -2.33 0.86 9.53
CA LYS A 114 -1.39 -0.26 9.58
C LYS A 114 -0.07 0.08 10.28
N THR A 115 0.12 1.36 10.62
CA THR A 115 1.31 1.86 11.29
C THR A 115 0.95 2.66 12.54
N TYR A 116 1.88 2.72 13.48
CA TYR A 116 1.90 3.64 14.60
C TYR A 116 3.32 4.20 14.74
N GLU A 117 3.46 5.52 14.73
CA GLU A 117 4.76 6.18 14.57
C GLU A 117 5.52 5.59 13.36
N ASN A 118 6.74 5.12 13.57
CA ASN A 118 7.57 4.45 12.55
C ASN A 118 7.45 2.91 12.57
N PHE A 119 6.51 2.36 13.34
CA PHE A 119 6.31 0.92 13.45
C PHE A 119 5.20 0.42 12.55
N MET A 120 5.46 -0.68 11.85
CA MET A 120 4.43 -1.48 11.21
C MET A 120 3.80 -2.39 12.26
N ILE A 121 2.56 -2.10 12.65
CA ILE A 121 1.87 -2.77 13.76
C ILE A 121 0.84 -3.81 13.31
N ASP A 122 0.76 -4.10 12.02
CA ASP A 122 -0.20 -5.04 11.43
C ASP A 122 0.53 -6.21 10.73
N LEU A 123 1.69 -6.59 11.23
CA LEU A 123 2.44 -7.73 10.73
C LEU A 123 1.86 -9.05 11.27
N LYS A 124 1.93 -10.11 10.47
CA LYS A 124 1.62 -11.48 10.90
C LYS A 124 2.89 -12.15 11.41
N ALA A 125 2.91 -12.56 12.68
CA ALA A 125 4.08 -13.16 13.34
C ALA A 125 4.22 -14.67 12.98
N THR A 126 4.50 -14.98 11.71
CA THR A 126 4.52 -16.35 11.16
C THR A 126 5.81 -17.12 11.40
N ASN A 127 6.88 -16.45 11.81
CA ASN A 127 8.18 -17.07 12.12
C ASN A 127 8.85 -16.40 13.32
N GLU A 128 9.94 -16.98 13.81
CA GLU A 128 10.65 -16.50 15.02
C GLU A 128 11.11 -15.05 14.90
N LYS A 129 11.68 -14.66 13.75
CA LYS A 129 12.11 -13.29 13.50
C LYS A 129 10.95 -12.29 13.61
N LEU A 130 9.78 -12.64 13.08
CA LEU A 130 8.59 -11.77 13.13
C LEU A 130 7.96 -11.76 14.52
N LYS A 131 8.02 -12.86 15.25
CA LYS A 131 7.61 -12.93 16.67
C LYS A 131 8.49 -12.04 17.54
N ASP A 132 9.81 -12.14 17.41
CA ASP A 132 10.74 -11.28 18.13
C ASP A 132 10.50 -9.79 17.81
N ARG A 133 10.26 -9.46 16.53
CA ARG A 133 9.88 -8.11 16.12
C ARG A 133 8.58 -7.65 16.77
N ALA A 134 7.56 -8.51 16.85
CA ALA A 134 6.29 -8.19 17.49
C ALA A 134 6.47 -7.89 18.98
N ILE A 135 7.27 -8.69 19.68
CA ILE A 135 7.58 -8.48 21.10
C ILE A 135 8.24 -7.11 21.30
N ARG A 136 9.26 -6.78 20.52
CA ARG A 136 9.95 -5.48 20.60
C ARG A 136 9.01 -4.31 20.34
N ILE A 137 8.12 -4.42 19.35
CA ILE A 137 7.14 -3.37 19.02
C ILE A 137 6.18 -3.15 20.20
N VAL A 138 5.60 -4.22 20.76
CA VAL A 138 4.67 -4.11 21.90
C VAL A 138 5.41 -3.55 23.11
N ALA A 139 6.60 -4.07 23.45
CA ALA A 139 7.39 -3.60 24.58
C ALA A 139 7.70 -2.10 24.48
N GLN A 140 8.06 -1.61 23.29
CA GLN A 140 8.42 -0.22 23.07
C GLN A 140 7.21 0.71 23.10
N ILE A 141 6.11 0.36 22.41
CA ILE A 141 4.93 1.25 22.34
C ILE A 141 4.17 1.25 23.68
N ALA A 142 3.99 0.10 24.31
CA ALA A 142 3.27 -0.01 25.58
C ALA A 142 4.17 0.26 26.80
N GLN A 143 5.45 0.57 26.61
CA GLN A 143 6.45 0.85 27.67
C GLN A 143 6.48 -0.25 28.73
N THR A 144 6.56 -1.51 28.29
CA THR A 144 6.54 -2.69 29.17
C THR A 144 7.79 -3.57 28.95
N SER A 145 7.98 -4.57 29.81
CA SER A 145 9.09 -5.52 29.65
C SER A 145 8.86 -6.44 28.45
N HIS A 146 9.94 -7.03 27.90
CA HIS A 146 9.85 -8.04 26.85
C HIS A 146 9.06 -9.29 27.29
N SER A 147 9.21 -9.70 28.56
CA SER A 147 8.48 -10.83 29.13
C SER A 147 6.98 -10.57 29.20
N ASP A 148 6.57 -9.36 29.61
CA ASP A 148 5.17 -8.98 29.70
C ASP A 148 4.57 -8.81 28.31
N ALA A 149 5.32 -8.21 27.38
CA ALA A 149 4.91 -8.08 25.97
C ALA A 149 4.67 -9.46 25.34
N LEU A 150 5.57 -10.44 25.55
CA LEU A 150 5.39 -11.81 25.08
C LEU A 150 4.15 -12.45 25.70
N SER A 151 4.00 -12.35 27.03
CA SER A 151 2.84 -12.90 27.73
C SER A 151 1.52 -12.35 27.18
N THR A 152 1.46 -11.04 26.92
CA THR A 152 0.26 -10.39 26.36
C THR A 152 0.03 -10.79 24.91
N LEU A 153 1.08 -10.87 24.07
CA LEU A 153 0.95 -11.31 22.68
C LEU A 153 0.43 -12.73 22.56
N LEU A 154 0.86 -13.63 23.46
CA LEU A 154 0.35 -15.00 23.50
C LEU A 154 -1.15 -15.06 23.83
N LYS A 155 -1.64 -14.19 24.73
CA LYS A 155 -3.07 -14.07 25.05
C LYS A 155 -3.87 -13.45 23.91
N CYS A 156 -3.24 -12.58 23.11
CA CYS A 156 -3.87 -11.84 21.99
C CYS A 156 -3.68 -12.54 20.64
N ASP A 157 -3.33 -13.81 20.56
CA ASP A 157 -3.11 -14.55 19.31
C ASP A 157 -2.13 -13.83 18.35
N TRP A 158 -1.10 -13.21 18.90
CA TRP A 158 -0.11 -12.39 18.18
C TRP A 158 -0.67 -11.14 17.48
N GLU A 159 -1.86 -10.70 17.86
CA GLU A 159 -2.43 -9.41 17.40
C GLU A 159 -1.73 -8.24 18.09
N ILE A 160 -0.77 -7.62 17.41
CA ILE A 160 0.07 -6.54 17.98
C ILE A 160 -0.77 -5.37 18.48
N LYS A 161 -1.74 -4.89 17.70
CA LYS A 161 -2.61 -3.76 18.09
C LYS A 161 -3.40 -4.07 19.36
N THR A 162 -3.98 -5.27 19.43
CA THR A 162 -4.73 -5.75 20.60
C THR A 162 -3.83 -5.84 21.83
N ALA A 163 -2.61 -6.38 21.67
CA ALA A 163 -1.65 -6.48 22.76
C ALA A 163 -1.22 -5.10 23.29
N ILE A 164 -0.98 -4.13 22.39
CA ILE A 164 -0.65 -2.75 22.79
C ILE A 164 -1.80 -2.13 23.59
N VAL A 165 -3.03 -2.22 23.11
CA VAL A 165 -4.22 -1.66 23.78
C VAL A 165 -4.46 -2.32 25.12
N SER A 166 -4.44 -3.67 25.17
CA SER A 166 -4.61 -4.45 26.40
C SER A 166 -3.58 -4.02 27.46
N THR A 167 -2.30 -3.91 27.08
CA THR A 167 -1.23 -3.51 28.01
C THR A 167 -1.36 -2.07 28.44
N THR A 168 -1.57 -1.13 27.51
CA THR A 168 -1.57 0.32 27.80
C THR A 168 -2.80 0.74 28.60
N MET A 169 -3.97 0.20 28.27
CA MET A 169 -5.24 0.57 28.88
C MET A 169 -5.67 -0.38 30.00
N LYS A 170 -4.89 -1.44 30.28
CA LYS A 170 -5.19 -2.50 31.28
C LYS A 170 -6.55 -3.15 31.03
N LEU A 171 -6.87 -3.44 29.78
CA LEU A 171 -8.10 -4.10 29.34
C LEU A 171 -7.83 -5.59 29.10
N ASP A 172 -8.87 -6.42 29.25
CA ASP A 172 -8.79 -7.79 28.74
C ASP A 172 -8.78 -7.82 27.19
N VAL A 173 -8.52 -8.98 26.62
CA VAL A 173 -8.32 -9.14 25.17
C VAL A 173 -9.57 -8.74 24.38
N GLU A 174 -10.75 -9.14 24.84
CA GLU A 174 -12.02 -8.87 24.16
C GLU A 174 -12.40 -7.39 24.24
N GLN A 175 -12.18 -6.77 25.38
CA GLN A 175 -12.36 -5.33 25.55
C GLN A 175 -11.39 -4.54 24.65
N ALA A 176 -10.13 -4.96 24.56
CA ALA A 176 -9.13 -4.33 23.69
C ALA A 176 -9.51 -4.44 22.20
N ARG A 177 -9.99 -5.60 21.76
CA ARG A 177 -10.53 -5.80 20.40
C ARG A 177 -11.72 -4.90 20.11
N LEU A 178 -12.63 -4.80 21.06
CA LEU A 178 -13.83 -3.96 20.94
C LEU A 178 -13.46 -2.48 20.81
N GLU A 179 -12.56 -1.99 21.67
CA GLU A 179 -12.09 -0.60 21.61
C GLU A 179 -11.39 -0.28 20.28
N LEU A 180 -10.52 -1.17 19.79
CA LEU A 180 -9.92 -1.01 18.46
C LEU A 180 -10.97 -0.93 17.36
N LYS A 181 -11.99 -1.78 17.40
CA LYS A 181 -13.08 -1.80 16.42
C LYS A 181 -13.88 -0.48 16.43
N LYS A 182 -14.20 0.07 17.60
CA LYS A 182 -14.90 1.37 17.73
C LYS A 182 -14.12 2.51 17.06
N HIS A 183 -12.77 2.43 17.03
CA HIS A 183 -11.90 3.44 16.44
C HIS A 183 -11.41 3.06 15.01
N GLY A 184 -12.11 2.12 14.35
CA GLY A 184 -11.80 1.68 12.98
C GLY A 184 -10.47 0.94 12.85
N GLY A 185 -9.96 0.34 13.92
CA GLY A 185 -8.67 -0.35 13.94
C GLY A 185 -7.44 0.57 13.89
N VAL A 186 -7.62 1.88 14.07
CA VAL A 186 -6.56 2.89 14.01
C VAL A 186 -6.03 3.19 15.41
N LEU A 187 -4.91 2.57 15.77
CA LEU A 187 -4.31 2.66 17.10
C LEU A 187 -4.05 4.11 17.55
N ARG A 188 -3.58 4.99 16.66
CA ARG A 188 -3.32 6.40 16.96
C ARG A 188 -4.55 7.14 17.48
N LYS A 189 -5.72 6.88 16.89
CA LYS A 189 -6.97 7.53 17.35
C LYS A 189 -7.32 7.13 18.77
N LEU A 190 -7.10 5.88 19.12
CA LEU A 190 -7.41 5.34 20.43
C LEU A 190 -6.42 5.84 21.50
N LEU A 191 -5.12 5.76 21.25
CA LEU A 191 -4.11 6.15 22.22
C LEU A 191 -4.08 7.67 22.48
N ASN A 192 -4.27 8.51 21.46
CA ASN A 192 -4.34 9.96 21.65
C ASN A 192 -5.52 10.38 22.56
N ILE A 193 -6.68 9.72 22.42
CA ILE A 193 -7.84 9.97 23.30
C ILE A 193 -7.50 9.56 24.73
N TYR A 194 -6.83 8.43 24.91
CA TYR A 194 -6.47 7.92 26.22
C TYR A 194 -5.42 8.80 26.94
N GLU A 195 -4.42 9.34 26.21
CA GLU A 195 -3.41 10.26 26.76
C GLU A 195 -4.02 11.62 27.19
N VAL A 196 -4.98 12.14 26.42
CA VAL A 196 -5.67 13.40 26.76
C VAL A 196 -6.62 13.23 27.96
N SER A 197 -7.06 12.00 28.25
CA SER A 197 -7.99 11.68 29.33
C SER A 197 -7.31 11.38 30.68
N ARG A 198 -5.97 11.40 30.72
CA ARG A 198 -5.15 11.21 31.91
C ARG A 198 -4.56 12.53 32.40
#